data_1b5d56e9c48faf588ae66c46f22c3d32
#
_entry.id   1b5d56e9c48faf588ae66c46f22c3d32
#
_cell.length_a   1.000
_cell.length_b   1.000
_cell.length_c   1.000
_cell.angle_alpha   90.00
_cell.angle_beta   90.00
_cell.angle_gamma   90.00
#
_symmetry.space_group_name_H-M   'P 1'
#
loop_
_entity.id
_entity.type
_entity.pdbx_description
1 polymer ?
#
loop_
_entity_poly.entity_id
_entity_poly.type
_entity_poly.pdbx_seq_one_letter_code
_entity_poly.pdbx_strand_id
1 'polypeptide(L)'
;MTNDIKVVIEELLFYAGKNLDMYEEDYILRRNNLLDLLKVDAPADAPVDNCRPLQEILDDVNEYAAENHLAEEWEKINFETRVMGLLMPMPFQVITTFEQLAASDPALAMKYLYNLSVNSNYIRKVDIDKNIGWKVANPRGDIMITINLSKPEKDPKAILAAKNAPQTAYPKCMLCKECVGFSGNAARPARQTLRTIPIILNNEVWHFQFSPYVYFENHCIALSDEHRPMHIDADTFERMFDFVELFPDYFIGSNADLPIVGGSILSHDHYQGGSKVLPEMSAPSKKFFTHSSFENVKVSIVDWYNSVIRLEGKDRKEVKELAAHILKCWREYSDKNVDISAKTRNEPHNTVTPIARFNDENHYVIDMILRNNRTDKAHPFGIFHPTEDLHNIKKEGIGIIEALGLFILPGRLSSEAHGIRDILTGKTPLDFKALSDESNPLSKHIGMIAQLANDFGTSLTEEEAATRVTDYINDACVRILDCTAVFKHDEKGEQAFDRFMTYCGF
;
A
#
# COMPACT_ATOMS: atom_id res chain seq x y z
N MET A 1 17.84 24.68 -23.04
CA MET A 1 16.97 25.69 -23.68
C MET A 1 15.56 25.22 -23.43
N THR A 2 14.83 25.94 -22.60
CA THR A 2 13.39 25.73 -22.37
C THR A 2 12.65 25.83 -23.68
N ASN A 3 11.82 24.85 -23.99
CA ASN A 3 10.95 24.94 -25.16
C ASN A 3 9.95 26.10 -24.99
N ASP A 4 9.47 26.68 -26.07
CA ASP A 4 8.43 27.72 -26.02
C ASP A 4 7.21 27.15 -25.27
N ILE A 5 6.83 27.75 -24.16
CA ILE A 5 5.70 27.30 -23.32
C ILE A 5 4.39 27.18 -24.09
N LYS A 6 4.23 28.00 -25.16
CA LYS A 6 3.06 27.93 -26.05
C LYS A 6 3.01 26.61 -26.79
N VAL A 7 4.16 26.12 -27.25
CA VAL A 7 4.29 24.81 -27.92
C VAL A 7 4.06 23.67 -26.89
N VAL A 8 4.60 23.81 -25.69
CA VAL A 8 4.40 22.87 -24.59
C VAL A 8 2.91 22.69 -24.22
N ILE A 9 2.14 23.80 -24.24
CA ILE A 9 0.68 23.76 -24.07
C ILE A 9 0.01 22.94 -25.17
N GLU A 10 0.41 23.14 -26.43
CA GLU A 10 -0.17 22.36 -27.55
C GLU A 10 0.22 20.87 -27.48
N GLU A 11 1.45 20.53 -27.01
CA GLU A 11 1.84 19.14 -26.76
C GLU A 11 0.97 18.49 -25.66
N LEU A 12 0.66 19.21 -24.57
CA LEU A 12 -0.24 18.73 -23.50
C LEU A 12 -1.65 18.47 -24.04
N LEU A 13 -2.18 19.36 -24.88
CA LEU A 13 -3.50 19.19 -25.48
C LEU A 13 -3.53 18.00 -26.45
N PHE A 14 -2.51 17.85 -27.29
CA PHE A 14 -2.37 16.69 -28.17
C PHE A 14 -2.28 15.38 -27.36
N TYR A 15 -1.48 15.38 -26.30
CA TYR A 15 -1.37 14.25 -25.38
C TYR A 15 -2.73 13.89 -24.75
N ALA A 16 -3.47 14.88 -24.27
CA ALA A 16 -4.78 14.70 -23.65
C ALA A 16 -5.82 14.13 -24.63
N GLY A 17 -5.82 14.59 -25.87
CA GLY A 17 -6.69 14.05 -26.92
C GLY A 17 -6.43 12.56 -27.20
N LYS A 18 -5.19 12.11 -27.06
CA LYS A 18 -4.82 10.69 -27.31
C LYS A 18 -4.96 9.78 -26.08
N ASN A 19 -4.78 10.31 -24.87
CA ASN A 19 -4.54 9.49 -23.68
C ASN A 19 -5.52 9.75 -22.53
N LEU A 20 -6.31 10.83 -22.57
CA LEU A 20 -7.19 11.24 -21.47
C LEU A 20 -8.65 11.43 -21.90
N ASP A 21 -9.08 10.84 -23.00
CA ASP A 21 -10.45 10.92 -23.51
C ASP A 21 -10.95 12.40 -23.65
N MET A 22 -10.06 13.33 -23.97
CA MET A 22 -10.43 14.70 -24.24
C MET A 22 -11.07 14.80 -25.63
N TYR A 23 -12.29 15.29 -25.69
CA TYR A 23 -13.03 15.52 -26.93
C TYR A 23 -12.54 16.77 -27.66
N GLU A 24 -12.72 16.79 -28.98
CA GLU A 24 -12.33 17.94 -29.81
C GLU A 24 -13.05 19.24 -29.38
N GLU A 25 -14.30 19.10 -28.93
CA GLU A 25 -15.11 20.23 -28.45
C GLU A 25 -14.55 20.85 -27.15
N ASP A 26 -13.81 20.09 -26.35
CA ASP A 26 -13.18 20.58 -25.13
C ASP A 26 -11.86 21.33 -25.37
N TYR A 27 -11.27 21.21 -26.55
CA TYR A 27 -9.92 21.69 -26.86
C TYR A 27 -9.71 23.17 -26.51
N ILE A 28 -10.61 24.04 -26.98
CA ILE A 28 -10.49 25.51 -26.76
C ILE A 28 -10.62 25.82 -25.26
N LEU A 29 -11.55 25.19 -24.58
CA LEU A 29 -11.73 25.37 -23.13
C LEU A 29 -10.47 24.96 -22.35
N ARG A 30 -9.93 23.78 -22.63
CA ARG A 30 -8.74 23.25 -21.96
C ARG A 30 -7.51 24.12 -22.25
N ARG A 31 -7.33 24.55 -23.48
CA ARG A 31 -6.26 25.47 -23.87
C ARG A 31 -6.34 26.78 -23.08
N ASN A 32 -7.49 27.44 -23.06
CA ASN A 32 -7.69 28.69 -22.35
C ASN A 32 -7.44 28.52 -20.82
N ASN A 33 -7.82 27.41 -20.22
CA ASN A 33 -7.53 27.11 -18.83
C ASN A 33 -6.02 26.95 -18.57
N LEU A 34 -5.28 26.31 -19.48
CA LEU A 34 -3.82 26.20 -19.39
C LEU A 34 -3.13 27.54 -19.56
N LEU A 35 -3.56 28.34 -20.54
CA LEU A 35 -3.06 29.70 -20.75
C LEU A 35 -3.24 30.57 -19.48
N ASP A 36 -4.43 30.52 -18.88
CA ASP A 36 -4.70 31.25 -17.63
C ASP A 36 -3.84 30.77 -16.47
N LEU A 37 -3.74 29.42 -16.27
CA LEU A 37 -2.93 28.85 -15.20
C LEU A 37 -1.45 29.23 -15.33
N LEU A 38 -0.91 29.16 -16.55
CA LEU A 38 0.49 29.43 -16.87
C LEU A 38 0.78 30.93 -17.13
N LYS A 39 -0.25 31.79 -17.10
CA LYS A 39 -0.15 33.25 -17.36
C LYS A 39 0.45 33.55 -18.71
N VAL A 40 0.04 32.80 -19.74
CA VAL A 40 0.46 32.96 -21.12
C VAL A 40 -0.64 33.69 -21.89
N ASP A 41 -0.29 34.79 -22.57
CA ASP A 41 -1.25 35.72 -23.18
C ASP A 41 -1.93 35.17 -24.45
N ALA A 42 -1.26 34.28 -25.19
CA ALA A 42 -1.77 33.75 -26.45
C ALA A 42 -1.24 32.33 -26.72
N PRO A 43 -1.99 31.49 -27.46
CA PRO A 43 -1.54 30.13 -27.85
C PRO A 43 -0.38 30.22 -28.85
N ALA A 44 0.19 29.08 -29.23
CA ALA A 44 1.09 28.93 -30.36
C ALA A 44 0.35 29.26 -31.68
N ASP A 45 1.12 29.65 -32.71
CA ASP A 45 0.57 30.03 -34.03
C ASP A 45 -0.12 28.83 -34.74
N ALA A 46 0.30 27.61 -34.41
CA ALA A 46 -0.29 26.37 -34.93
C ALA A 46 -0.29 25.25 -33.87
N PRO A 47 -1.28 24.34 -33.92
CA PRO A 47 -1.25 23.13 -33.09
C PRO A 47 -0.12 22.20 -33.53
N VAL A 48 0.31 21.32 -32.61
CA VAL A 48 1.28 20.26 -32.90
C VAL A 48 0.61 19.00 -33.38
N ASP A 49 1.31 18.15 -34.12
CA ASP A 49 0.84 16.86 -34.63
C ASP A 49 1.47 15.66 -33.90
N ASN A 50 2.35 15.93 -32.94
CA ASN A 50 2.99 14.94 -32.06
C ASN A 50 3.27 15.55 -30.67
N CYS A 51 3.68 14.70 -29.72
CA CYS A 51 4.16 15.14 -28.41
C CYS A 51 5.30 14.24 -27.92
N ARG A 52 6.12 14.80 -27.05
CA ARG A 52 7.17 14.09 -26.32
C ARG A 52 6.54 13.19 -25.21
N PRO A 53 7.35 12.34 -24.53
CA PRO A 53 6.92 11.67 -23.30
C PRO A 53 6.38 12.67 -22.28
N LEU A 54 5.27 12.32 -21.59
CA LEU A 54 4.57 13.23 -20.69
C LEU A 54 5.50 13.89 -19.65
N GLN A 55 6.42 13.13 -19.04
CA GLN A 55 7.29 13.69 -18.00
C GLN A 55 8.23 14.76 -18.54
N GLU A 56 8.71 14.64 -19.78
CA GLU A 56 9.54 15.67 -20.41
C GLU A 56 8.75 16.96 -20.65
N ILE A 57 7.48 16.83 -21.04
CA ILE A 57 6.58 17.99 -21.21
C ILE A 57 6.32 18.67 -19.85
N LEU A 58 6.08 17.87 -18.80
CA LEU A 58 5.84 18.38 -17.45
C LEU A 58 7.11 18.97 -16.81
N ASP A 59 8.29 18.48 -17.17
CA ASP A 59 9.56 19.07 -16.73
C ASP A 59 9.74 20.48 -17.29
N ASP A 60 9.42 20.72 -18.58
CA ASP A 60 9.41 22.07 -19.16
C ASP A 60 8.36 22.99 -18.50
N VAL A 61 7.17 22.46 -18.19
CA VAL A 61 6.13 23.20 -17.45
C VAL A 61 6.63 23.62 -16.06
N ASN A 62 7.34 22.73 -15.34
CA ASN A 62 7.89 23.04 -14.03
C ASN A 62 9.03 24.06 -14.09
N GLU A 63 9.92 23.94 -15.08
CA GLU A 63 10.99 24.92 -15.29
C GLU A 63 10.39 26.30 -15.56
N TYR A 64 9.42 26.37 -16.48
CA TYR A 64 8.70 27.63 -16.77
C TYR A 64 7.99 28.19 -15.51
N ALA A 65 7.32 27.32 -14.74
CA ALA A 65 6.61 27.74 -13.53
C ALA A 65 7.56 28.31 -12.47
N ALA A 66 8.75 27.71 -12.30
CA ALA A 66 9.78 28.20 -11.38
C ALA A 66 10.34 29.55 -11.83
N GLU A 67 10.68 29.69 -13.12
CA GLU A 67 11.21 30.94 -13.70
C GLU A 67 10.21 32.12 -13.60
N ASN A 68 8.90 31.82 -13.70
CA ASN A 68 7.83 32.82 -13.65
C ASN A 68 7.16 32.92 -12.27
N HIS A 69 7.72 32.31 -11.23
CA HIS A 69 7.22 32.34 -9.85
C HIS A 69 5.76 31.86 -9.69
N LEU A 70 5.33 30.88 -10.50
CA LEU A 70 4.00 30.30 -10.45
C LEU A 70 3.91 29.16 -9.42
N ALA A 71 5.04 28.51 -9.11
CA ALA A 71 5.17 27.46 -8.12
C ALA A 71 6.57 27.42 -7.53
N GLU A 72 6.67 27.07 -6.25
CA GLU A 72 7.94 26.79 -5.57
C GLU A 72 8.42 25.37 -5.91
N GLU A 73 9.73 25.10 -5.79
CA GLU A 73 10.31 23.78 -6.09
C GLU A 73 9.63 22.64 -5.33
N TRP A 74 9.29 22.85 -4.05
CA TRP A 74 8.60 21.85 -3.24
C TRP A 74 7.12 21.62 -3.66
N GLU A 75 6.53 22.49 -4.47
CA GLU A 75 5.17 22.39 -5.02
C GLU A 75 5.10 21.70 -6.39
N LYS A 76 6.25 21.37 -6.98
CA LYS A 76 6.38 20.82 -8.33
C LYS A 76 5.33 19.73 -8.62
N ILE A 77 5.23 18.71 -7.80
CA ILE A 77 4.27 17.60 -7.99
C ILE A 77 2.81 18.09 -7.90
N ASN A 78 2.51 19.00 -6.97
CA ASN A 78 1.17 19.55 -6.85
C ASN A 78 0.82 20.43 -8.07
N PHE A 79 1.80 21.14 -8.62
CA PHE A 79 1.62 21.97 -9.80
C PHE A 79 1.39 21.12 -11.05
N GLU A 80 2.21 20.08 -11.29
CA GLU A 80 1.96 19.09 -12.34
C GLU A 80 0.55 18.49 -12.24
N THR A 81 0.14 18.10 -11.04
CA THR A 81 -1.19 17.54 -10.81
C THR A 81 -2.29 18.55 -11.13
N ARG A 82 -2.07 19.84 -10.89
CA ARG A 82 -2.99 20.93 -11.25
C ARG A 82 -3.10 21.06 -12.77
N VAL A 83 -1.97 21.07 -13.47
CA VAL A 83 -1.93 21.15 -14.95
C VAL A 83 -2.67 19.96 -15.56
N MET A 84 -2.33 18.74 -15.15
CA MET A 84 -2.99 17.53 -15.63
C MET A 84 -4.46 17.46 -15.26
N GLY A 85 -4.83 18.00 -14.10
CA GLY A 85 -6.22 18.09 -13.63
C GLY A 85 -7.13 18.91 -14.57
N LEU A 86 -6.59 19.93 -15.23
CA LEU A 86 -7.31 20.72 -16.24
C LEU A 86 -7.62 19.94 -17.53
N LEU A 87 -6.85 18.87 -17.78
CA LEU A 87 -6.98 18.02 -18.98
C LEU A 87 -7.85 16.77 -18.72
N MET A 88 -8.15 16.48 -17.46
CA MET A 88 -8.92 15.28 -17.10
C MET A 88 -10.37 15.32 -17.58
N PRO A 89 -10.93 14.18 -18.00
CA PRO A 89 -12.37 14.05 -18.19
C PRO A 89 -13.10 14.28 -16.86
N MET A 90 -14.34 14.78 -16.96
CA MET A 90 -15.17 15.00 -15.78
C MET A 90 -15.52 13.68 -15.09
N PRO A 91 -15.72 13.65 -13.76
CA PRO A 91 -16.06 12.43 -13.03
C PRO A 91 -17.24 11.66 -13.65
N PHE A 92 -18.29 12.36 -14.08
CA PHE A 92 -19.46 11.74 -14.72
C PHE A 92 -19.07 10.97 -16.01
N GLN A 93 -18.20 11.54 -16.86
CA GLN A 93 -17.75 10.89 -18.08
C GLN A 93 -16.98 9.60 -17.76
N VAL A 94 -16.07 9.66 -16.77
CA VAL A 94 -15.29 8.48 -16.35
C VAL A 94 -16.19 7.38 -15.78
N ILE A 95 -17.15 7.74 -14.92
CA ILE A 95 -18.09 6.78 -14.34
C ILE A 95 -18.95 6.13 -15.44
N THR A 96 -19.52 6.94 -16.35
CA THR A 96 -20.36 6.42 -17.44
C THR A 96 -19.58 5.48 -18.37
N THR A 97 -18.34 5.85 -18.74
CA THR A 97 -17.47 4.99 -19.57
C THR A 97 -17.13 3.69 -18.84
N PHE A 98 -16.79 3.78 -17.55
CA PHE A 98 -16.49 2.62 -16.73
C PHE A 98 -17.69 1.65 -16.65
N GLU A 99 -18.90 2.17 -16.36
CA GLU A 99 -20.12 1.36 -16.26
C GLU A 99 -20.49 0.69 -17.60
N GLN A 100 -20.34 1.40 -18.73
CA GLN A 100 -20.56 0.85 -20.06
C GLN A 100 -19.59 -0.30 -20.38
N LEU A 101 -18.31 -0.14 -20.03
CA LEU A 101 -17.32 -1.18 -20.21
C LEU A 101 -17.57 -2.36 -19.26
N ALA A 102 -17.87 -2.10 -18.01
CA ALA A 102 -18.14 -3.13 -17.01
C ALA A 102 -19.37 -3.99 -17.34
N ALA A 103 -20.37 -3.41 -18.00
CA ALA A 103 -21.55 -4.14 -18.46
C ALA A 103 -21.22 -5.18 -19.53
N SER A 104 -20.11 -5.01 -20.26
CA SER A 104 -19.62 -6.00 -21.26
C SER A 104 -18.53 -6.90 -20.69
N ASP A 105 -17.57 -6.33 -19.97
CA ASP A 105 -16.44 -7.04 -19.36
C ASP A 105 -15.82 -6.18 -18.25
N PRO A 106 -15.90 -6.60 -16.97
CA PRO A 106 -15.28 -5.89 -15.87
C PRO A 106 -13.77 -5.65 -16.03
N ALA A 107 -13.05 -6.58 -16.69
CA ALA A 107 -11.60 -6.41 -16.91
C ALA A 107 -11.29 -5.22 -17.84
N LEU A 108 -12.14 -4.95 -18.84
CA LEU A 108 -12.00 -3.76 -19.71
C LEU A 108 -12.23 -2.46 -18.92
N ALA A 109 -13.22 -2.43 -18.03
CA ALA A 109 -13.47 -1.27 -17.18
C ALA A 109 -12.30 -0.99 -16.23
N MET A 110 -11.74 -2.02 -15.62
CA MET A 110 -10.57 -1.91 -14.76
C MET A 110 -9.35 -1.43 -15.52
N LYS A 111 -9.10 -1.97 -16.70
CA LYS A 111 -8.01 -1.54 -17.60
C LYS A 111 -8.16 -0.08 -18.02
N TYR A 112 -9.38 0.35 -18.34
CA TYR A 112 -9.68 1.74 -18.69
C TYR A 112 -9.28 2.69 -17.54
N LEU A 113 -9.80 2.44 -16.33
CA LEU A 113 -9.52 3.31 -15.18
C LEU A 113 -8.05 3.29 -14.77
N TYR A 114 -7.38 2.12 -14.88
CA TYR A 114 -5.95 2.02 -14.62
C TYR A 114 -5.14 2.84 -15.62
N ASN A 115 -5.43 2.71 -16.91
CA ASN A 115 -4.76 3.48 -17.97
C ASN A 115 -4.99 4.98 -17.77
N LEU A 116 -6.21 5.40 -17.47
CA LEU A 116 -6.52 6.80 -17.16
C LEU A 116 -5.70 7.30 -15.97
N SER A 117 -5.56 6.47 -14.91
CA SER A 117 -4.77 6.81 -13.73
C SER A 117 -3.28 6.95 -14.03
N VAL A 118 -2.73 6.12 -14.91
CA VAL A 118 -1.32 6.21 -15.37
C VAL A 118 -1.15 7.42 -16.30
N ASN A 119 -1.99 7.55 -17.33
CA ASN A 119 -1.88 8.59 -18.33
C ASN A 119 -2.10 9.99 -17.77
N SER A 120 -2.85 10.13 -16.69
CA SER A 120 -3.04 11.41 -15.99
C SER A 120 -1.91 11.75 -15.00
N ASN A 121 -0.88 10.93 -14.91
CA ASN A 121 0.19 11.05 -13.91
C ASN A 121 -0.31 10.98 -12.45
N TYR A 122 -1.56 10.48 -12.22
CA TYR A 122 -2.02 10.14 -10.89
C TYR A 122 -1.19 8.97 -10.32
N ILE A 123 -0.95 7.95 -11.13
CA ILE A 123 0.06 6.91 -10.91
C ILE A 123 1.34 7.38 -11.62
N ARG A 124 2.31 7.84 -10.85
CA ARG A 124 3.59 8.37 -11.37
C ARG A 124 4.53 7.21 -11.74
N LYS A 125 4.26 6.60 -12.88
CA LYS A 125 4.98 5.40 -13.31
C LYS A 125 6.49 5.63 -13.43
N VAL A 126 6.91 6.80 -13.92
CA VAL A 126 8.33 7.16 -14.03
C VAL A 126 9.05 7.13 -12.67
N ASP A 127 8.36 7.48 -11.58
CA ASP A 127 8.93 7.39 -10.24
C ASP A 127 8.86 5.97 -9.69
N ILE A 128 7.76 5.26 -9.94
CA ILE A 128 7.55 3.87 -9.49
C ILE A 128 8.58 2.93 -10.12
N ASP A 129 8.92 3.12 -11.38
CA ASP A 129 9.89 2.30 -12.11
C ASP A 129 11.33 2.44 -11.58
N LYS A 130 11.61 3.41 -10.71
CA LYS A 130 12.89 3.56 -10.00
C LYS A 130 12.98 2.65 -8.77
N ASN A 131 11.87 2.08 -8.28
CA ASN A 131 11.84 1.22 -7.10
C ASN A 131 12.75 -0.01 -7.32
N ILE A 132 13.46 -0.40 -6.27
CA ILE A 132 14.34 -1.57 -6.30
C ILE A 132 13.59 -2.72 -5.64
N GLY A 133 13.31 -3.78 -6.40
CA GLY A 133 12.57 -4.93 -5.91
C GLY A 133 13.28 -6.25 -6.17
N TRP A 134 13.16 -7.21 -5.22
CA TRP A 134 13.66 -8.56 -5.37
C TRP A 134 12.79 -9.56 -4.62
N LYS A 135 12.96 -10.84 -4.97
CA LYS A 135 12.27 -11.96 -4.35
C LYS A 135 13.25 -12.78 -3.52
N VAL A 136 12.84 -13.23 -2.36
CA VAL A 136 13.63 -14.06 -1.45
C VAL A 136 12.92 -15.38 -1.27
N ALA A 137 13.60 -16.48 -1.64
CA ALA A 137 13.09 -17.81 -1.41
C ALA A 137 13.27 -18.22 0.05
N ASN A 138 12.22 -18.74 0.67
CA ASN A 138 12.23 -19.21 2.05
C ASN A 138 11.40 -20.50 2.20
N PRO A 139 11.69 -21.33 3.22
CA PRO A 139 11.01 -22.62 3.39
C PRO A 139 9.48 -22.54 3.59
N ARG A 140 8.97 -21.45 4.20
CA ARG A 140 7.51 -21.24 4.43
C ARG A 140 6.82 -20.46 3.34
N GLY A 141 7.52 -20.14 2.29
CA GLY A 141 7.04 -19.35 1.17
C GLY A 141 7.94 -18.15 0.91
N ASP A 142 7.95 -17.75 -0.32
CA ASP A 142 8.77 -16.64 -0.77
C ASP A 142 8.25 -15.31 -0.21
N ILE A 143 9.15 -14.35 -0.01
CA ILE A 143 8.77 -12.96 0.27
C ILE A 143 9.27 -12.04 -0.83
N MET A 144 8.57 -10.96 -1.02
CA MET A 144 8.94 -9.90 -1.95
C MET A 144 9.36 -8.66 -1.16
N ILE A 145 10.49 -8.06 -1.52
CA ILE A 145 11.00 -6.85 -0.86
C ILE A 145 11.14 -5.76 -1.91
N THR A 146 10.67 -4.56 -1.59
CA THR A 146 10.79 -3.39 -2.44
C THR A 146 11.31 -2.22 -1.61
N ILE A 147 12.42 -1.60 -2.03
CA ILE A 147 12.85 -0.28 -1.55
C ILE A 147 12.11 0.75 -2.39
N ASN A 148 11.23 1.50 -1.74
CA ASN A 148 10.36 2.46 -2.40
C ASN A 148 11.08 3.80 -2.58
N LEU A 149 11.60 4.04 -3.78
CA LEU A 149 12.24 5.29 -4.18
C LEU A 149 11.23 6.31 -4.75
N SER A 150 10.00 5.89 -5.07
CA SER A 150 8.97 6.74 -5.66
C SER A 150 8.32 7.72 -4.67
N LYS A 151 8.52 7.49 -3.36
CA LYS A 151 8.06 8.39 -2.31
C LYS A 151 9.26 9.24 -1.84
N PRO A 152 9.49 10.42 -2.43
CA PRO A 152 10.61 11.26 -2.03
C PRO A 152 10.52 11.60 -0.53
N GLU A 153 11.65 11.65 0.13
CA GLU A 153 11.73 12.23 1.46
C GLU A 153 11.29 13.69 1.37
N LYS A 154 10.48 14.12 2.34
CA LYS A 154 9.99 15.50 2.32
C LYS A 154 11.17 16.47 2.44
N ASP A 155 11.27 17.40 1.50
CA ASP A 155 12.18 18.53 1.57
C ASP A 155 12.00 19.27 2.94
N PRO A 156 13.08 19.69 3.62
CA PRO A 156 12.99 20.48 4.85
C PRO A 156 12.06 21.71 4.74
N LYS A 157 12.04 22.38 3.57
CA LYS A 157 11.10 23.48 3.31
C LYS A 157 9.66 23.00 3.24
N ALA A 158 9.39 21.84 2.60
CA ALA A 158 8.08 21.23 2.58
C ALA A 158 7.61 20.80 3.97
N ILE A 159 8.51 20.30 4.83
CA ILE A 159 8.20 19.95 6.23
C ILE A 159 7.82 21.22 7.00
N LEU A 160 8.60 22.28 6.86
CA LEU A 160 8.32 23.57 7.51
C LEU A 160 7.00 24.19 7.02
N ALA A 161 6.77 24.19 5.71
CA ALA A 161 5.52 24.65 5.12
C ALA A 161 4.32 23.83 5.61
N ALA A 162 4.45 22.48 5.68
CA ALA A 162 3.41 21.61 6.22
C ALA A 162 3.12 21.87 7.70
N LYS A 163 4.15 22.16 8.51
CA LYS A 163 4.00 22.52 9.94
C LYS A 163 3.24 23.83 10.12
N ASN A 164 3.45 24.79 9.24
CA ASN A 164 2.84 26.12 9.28
C ASN A 164 1.52 26.20 8.50
N ALA A 165 1.15 25.14 7.76
CA ALA A 165 -0.09 25.11 6.98
C ALA A 165 -1.31 25.15 7.90
N PRO A 166 -2.39 25.89 7.51
CA PRO A 166 -3.64 25.86 8.23
C PRO A 166 -4.16 24.42 8.37
N GLN A 167 -4.56 24.03 9.57
CA GLN A 167 -5.22 22.76 9.80
C GLN A 167 -6.64 22.85 9.20
N THR A 168 -6.82 22.24 8.03
CA THR A 168 -8.14 22.19 7.36
C THR A 168 -8.81 20.86 7.68
N ALA A 169 -10.11 20.95 8.02
CA ALA A 169 -10.95 19.75 8.21
C ALA A 169 -11.48 19.16 6.89
N TYR A 170 -11.04 19.68 5.75
CA TYR A 170 -11.50 19.27 4.43
C TYR A 170 -10.32 19.04 3.45
N PRO A 171 -10.29 17.89 2.80
CA PRO A 171 -11.00 16.63 3.13
C PRO A 171 -10.64 16.14 4.56
N LYS A 172 -11.50 15.34 5.21
CA LYS A 172 -11.21 14.83 6.57
C LYS A 172 -9.95 13.95 6.60
N CYS A 173 -9.76 13.10 5.59
CA CYS A 173 -8.53 12.29 5.44
C CYS A 173 -8.16 12.10 3.96
N MET A 174 -7.05 11.39 3.70
CA MET A 174 -6.52 11.12 2.37
C MET A 174 -7.37 10.16 1.53
N LEU A 175 -8.29 9.43 2.17
CA LEU A 175 -9.17 8.46 1.52
C LEU A 175 -10.59 9.00 1.26
N CYS A 176 -10.94 10.18 1.76
CA CYS A 176 -12.27 10.73 1.54
C CYS A 176 -12.57 10.95 0.05
N LYS A 177 -13.81 10.70 -0.38
CA LYS A 177 -14.27 11.01 -1.75
C LYS A 177 -14.08 12.49 -2.12
N GLU A 178 -14.09 13.37 -1.14
CA GLU A 178 -13.80 14.80 -1.28
C GLU A 178 -12.36 15.09 -1.73
N CYS A 179 -11.50 14.07 -1.78
CA CYS A 179 -10.17 14.21 -2.39
C CYS A 179 -10.25 14.35 -3.92
N VAL A 180 -11.32 13.91 -4.58
CA VAL A 180 -11.49 14.08 -6.03
C VAL A 180 -11.46 15.57 -6.38
N GLY A 181 -10.45 15.98 -7.17
CA GLY A 181 -10.28 17.38 -7.57
C GLY A 181 -9.61 18.29 -6.52
N PHE A 182 -9.21 17.75 -5.35
CA PHE A 182 -8.55 18.53 -4.31
C PHE A 182 -7.20 19.08 -4.79
N SER A 183 -6.99 20.40 -4.62
CA SER A 183 -5.81 21.11 -5.14
C SER A 183 -4.52 20.78 -4.40
N GLY A 184 -4.61 20.13 -3.25
CA GLY A 184 -3.46 19.92 -2.39
C GLY A 184 -3.08 21.16 -1.56
N ASN A 185 -2.15 20.98 -0.67
CA ASN A 185 -1.47 22.03 0.09
C ASN A 185 -0.14 21.47 0.63
N ALA A 186 0.62 22.26 1.39
CA ALA A 186 1.90 21.82 1.94
C ALA A 186 1.82 20.53 2.82
N ALA A 187 0.67 20.27 3.45
CA ALA A 187 0.44 19.09 4.31
C ALA A 187 -0.16 17.90 3.54
N ARG A 188 -0.85 18.13 2.42
CA ARG A 188 -1.63 17.14 1.69
C ARG A 188 -1.37 17.23 0.18
N PRO A 189 -1.10 16.11 -0.51
CA PRO A 189 -0.86 16.11 -1.96
C PRO A 189 -2.12 16.51 -2.73
N ALA A 190 -1.91 17.11 -3.89
CA ALA A 190 -2.95 17.38 -4.87
C ALA A 190 -3.58 16.08 -5.40
N ARG A 191 -4.86 16.13 -5.75
CA ARG A 191 -5.68 15.01 -6.24
C ARG A 191 -6.59 15.41 -7.41
N GLN A 192 -6.23 16.44 -8.19
CA GLN A 192 -7.06 16.87 -9.33
C GLN A 192 -7.17 15.81 -10.42
N THR A 193 -6.20 14.91 -10.50
CA THR A 193 -6.20 13.76 -11.43
C THR A 193 -6.86 12.51 -10.88
N LEU A 194 -7.22 12.47 -9.59
CA LEU A 194 -7.95 11.35 -9.00
C LEU A 194 -9.36 11.25 -9.60
N ARG A 195 -9.75 10.03 -9.99
CA ARG A 195 -11.14 9.65 -10.30
C ARG A 195 -11.50 8.41 -9.51
N THR A 196 -12.71 8.40 -8.96
CA THR A 196 -13.26 7.27 -8.20
C THR A 196 -14.53 6.77 -8.86
N ILE A 197 -14.79 5.48 -8.77
CA ILE A 197 -15.99 4.83 -9.28
C ILE A 197 -16.87 4.45 -8.08
N PRO A 198 -18.14 4.90 -8.01
CA PRO A 198 -19.06 4.40 -7.01
C PRO A 198 -19.38 2.92 -7.29
N ILE A 199 -19.31 2.10 -6.26
CA ILE A 199 -19.68 0.68 -6.29
C ILE A 199 -20.60 0.38 -5.11
N ILE A 200 -21.38 -0.69 -5.21
CA ILE A 200 -22.28 -1.11 -4.13
C ILE A 200 -21.70 -2.35 -3.46
N LEU A 201 -21.41 -2.26 -2.17
CA LEU A 201 -20.97 -3.38 -1.33
C LEU A 201 -21.90 -3.49 -0.12
N ASN A 202 -22.52 -4.65 0.09
CA ASN A 202 -23.52 -4.90 1.14
C ASN A 202 -24.62 -3.82 1.19
N ASN A 203 -25.15 -3.45 0.04
CA ASN A 203 -26.18 -2.40 -0.14
C ASN A 203 -25.73 -0.98 0.32
N GLU A 204 -24.46 -0.75 0.52
CA GLU A 204 -23.87 0.56 0.84
C GLU A 204 -23.07 1.10 -0.36
N VAL A 205 -23.05 2.43 -0.52
CA VAL A 205 -22.19 3.07 -1.51
C VAL A 205 -20.75 3.07 -1.01
N TRP A 206 -19.86 2.55 -1.82
CA TRP A 206 -18.41 2.60 -1.66
C TRP A 206 -17.77 3.24 -2.89
N HIS A 207 -16.53 3.66 -2.79
CA HIS A 207 -15.79 4.24 -3.91
C HIS A 207 -14.56 3.42 -4.21
N PHE A 208 -14.41 3.02 -5.45
CA PHE A 208 -13.25 2.32 -5.96
C PHE A 208 -12.27 3.30 -6.59
N GLN A 209 -10.97 3.13 -6.34
CA GLN A 209 -9.87 3.85 -6.99
C GLN A 209 -8.61 3.00 -7.04
N PHE A 210 -7.73 3.27 -8.00
CA PHE A 210 -6.38 2.73 -7.92
C PHE A 210 -5.53 3.51 -6.91
N SER A 211 -4.57 2.82 -6.29
CA SER A 211 -3.60 3.45 -5.40
C SER A 211 -2.51 4.14 -6.22
N PRO A 212 -2.18 5.40 -5.93
CA PRO A 212 -1.09 6.09 -6.65
C PRO A 212 0.29 5.49 -6.36
N TYR A 213 0.43 4.66 -5.32
CA TYR A 213 1.71 4.09 -4.90
C TYR A 213 2.05 2.76 -5.57
N VAL A 214 1.07 2.06 -6.14
CA VAL A 214 1.22 0.78 -6.89
C VAL A 214 2.25 -0.14 -6.24
N TYR A 215 2.01 -0.53 -4.98
CA TYR A 215 2.92 -1.44 -4.26
C TYR A 215 2.98 -2.83 -4.90
N PHE A 216 1.92 -3.21 -5.62
CA PHE A 216 1.81 -4.41 -6.44
C PHE A 216 0.86 -4.14 -7.62
N GLU A 217 0.78 -5.08 -8.55
CA GLU A 217 0.03 -4.94 -9.79
C GLU A 217 -1.45 -4.64 -9.52
N ASN A 218 -1.95 -3.58 -10.18
CA ASN A 218 -3.33 -3.11 -10.05
C ASN A 218 -3.77 -2.83 -8.60
N HIS A 219 -2.82 -2.39 -7.74
CA HIS A 219 -3.13 -2.02 -6.36
C HIS A 219 -4.27 -1.00 -6.30
N CYS A 220 -5.36 -1.37 -5.65
CA CYS A 220 -6.58 -0.59 -5.56
C CYS A 220 -7.07 -0.43 -4.13
N ILE A 221 -8.00 0.50 -3.94
CA ILE A 221 -8.63 0.82 -2.67
C ILE A 221 -10.13 0.92 -2.91
N ALA A 222 -10.91 0.21 -2.10
CA ALA A 222 -12.34 0.43 -1.93
C ALA A 222 -12.54 1.16 -0.59
N LEU A 223 -13.16 2.34 -0.62
CA LEU A 223 -13.36 3.18 0.57
C LEU A 223 -14.84 3.45 0.80
N SER A 224 -15.25 3.48 2.06
CA SER A 224 -16.62 3.81 2.46
C SER A 224 -17.00 5.23 2.03
N ASP A 225 -18.21 5.45 1.54
CA ASP A 225 -18.74 6.79 1.25
C ASP A 225 -18.75 7.68 2.50
N GLU A 226 -19.04 7.09 3.65
CA GLU A 226 -18.99 7.77 4.95
C GLU A 226 -17.60 7.70 5.55
N HIS A 227 -17.14 8.83 6.10
CA HIS A 227 -15.93 8.87 6.91
C HIS A 227 -16.22 8.27 8.30
N ARG A 228 -16.21 6.95 8.39
CA ARG A 228 -16.41 6.17 9.62
C ARG A 228 -15.16 5.35 9.95
N PRO A 229 -14.87 5.08 11.23
CA PRO A 229 -13.74 4.21 11.59
C PRO A 229 -13.87 2.81 11.02
N MET A 230 -12.74 2.19 10.75
CA MET A 230 -12.67 0.76 10.38
C MET A 230 -13.27 -0.11 11.47
N HIS A 231 -14.05 -1.08 11.07
CA HIS A 231 -14.60 -2.13 11.94
C HIS A 231 -14.74 -3.42 11.15
N ILE A 232 -14.17 -4.51 11.68
CA ILE A 232 -14.26 -5.83 11.04
C ILE A 232 -15.37 -6.62 11.72
N ASP A 233 -16.34 -7.03 10.95
CA ASP A 233 -17.51 -7.82 11.39
C ASP A 233 -17.98 -8.77 10.27
N ALA A 234 -19.15 -9.38 10.43
CA ALA A 234 -19.74 -10.25 9.42
C ALA A 234 -20.06 -9.51 8.12
N ASP A 235 -20.40 -8.21 8.21
CA ASP A 235 -20.70 -7.38 7.04
C ASP A 235 -19.42 -7.04 6.25
N THR A 236 -18.25 -7.05 6.90
CA THR A 236 -16.96 -6.94 6.22
C THR A 236 -16.78 -8.08 5.21
N PHE A 237 -17.06 -9.32 5.61
CA PHE A 237 -16.95 -10.47 4.70
C PHE A 237 -17.97 -10.41 3.57
N GLU A 238 -19.16 -9.89 3.84
CA GLU A 238 -20.19 -9.66 2.81
C GLU A 238 -19.69 -8.66 1.77
N ARG A 239 -19.18 -7.50 2.20
CA ARG A 239 -18.62 -6.47 1.31
C ARG A 239 -17.45 -6.98 0.49
N MET A 240 -16.59 -7.81 1.09
CA MET A 240 -15.46 -8.41 0.37
C MET A 240 -15.92 -9.38 -0.72
N PHE A 241 -16.95 -10.17 -0.46
CA PHE A 241 -17.51 -11.06 -1.47
C PHE A 241 -18.22 -10.29 -2.58
N ASP A 242 -18.98 -9.24 -2.27
CA ASP A 242 -19.54 -8.36 -3.30
C ASP A 242 -18.44 -7.79 -4.19
N PHE A 243 -17.31 -7.39 -3.61
CA PHE A 243 -16.19 -6.85 -4.39
C PHE A 243 -15.58 -7.89 -5.35
N VAL A 244 -15.32 -9.10 -4.89
CA VAL A 244 -14.73 -10.14 -5.76
C VAL A 244 -15.72 -10.66 -6.80
N GLU A 245 -17.04 -10.57 -6.55
CA GLU A 245 -18.06 -10.85 -7.55
C GLU A 245 -18.12 -9.76 -8.64
N LEU A 246 -17.91 -8.49 -8.26
CA LEU A 246 -17.79 -7.39 -9.23
C LEU A 246 -16.50 -7.48 -10.05
N PHE A 247 -15.40 -7.93 -9.44
CA PHE A 247 -14.05 -7.97 -10.03
C PHE A 247 -13.38 -9.32 -9.75
N PRO A 248 -13.76 -10.40 -10.46
CA PRO A 248 -13.34 -11.78 -10.15
C PRO A 248 -11.83 -12.03 -10.21
N ASP A 249 -11.10 -11.27 -11.01
CA ASP A 249 -9.64 -11.37 -11.14
C ASP A 249 -8.87 -10.66 -10.01
N TYR A 250 -9.60 -10.05 -9.05
CA TYR A 250 -9.01 -9.29 -7.95
C TYR A 250 -9.20 -10.01 -6.63
N PHE A 251 -8.24 -9.83 -5.73
CA PHE A 251 -8.46 -10.03 -4.31
C PHE A 251 -8.80 -8.70 -3.64
N ILE A 252 -9.40 -8.77 -2.47
CA ILE A 252 -9.64 -7.64 -1.58
C ILE A 252 -9.37 -8.06 -0.14
N GLY A 253 -8.80 -7.16 0.66
CA GLY A 253 -8.53 -7.42 2.07
C GLY A 253 -8.60 -6.17 2.92
N SER A 254 -8.76 -6.35 4.23
CA SER A 254 -8.76 -5.27 5.22
C SER A 254 -7.52 -5.29 6.08
N ASN A 255 -6.98 -4.12 6.40
CA ASN A 255 -6.12 -4.02 7.56
C ASN A 255 -6.92 -4.39 8.83
N ALA A 256 -6.21 -4.83 9.86
CA ALA A 256 -6.80 -4.99 11.18
C ALA A 256 -7.38 -3.66 11.69
N ASP A 257 -8.51 -3.71 12.40
CA ASP A 257 -9.24 -2.53 12.90
C ASP A 257 -8.74 -2.01 14.26
N LEU A 258 -7.66 -2.59 14.79
CA LEU A 258 -7.03 -2.16 16.04
C LEU A 258 -5.67 -1.49 15.79
N PRO A 259 -5.28 -0.50 16.62
CA PRO A 259 -3.95 0.13 16.52
C PRO A 259 -2.82 -0.89 16.72
N ILE A 260 -1.60 -0.52 16.33
CA ILE A 260 -0.37 -1.34 16.37
C ILE A 260 -0.33 -2.41 15.28
N VAL A 261 -1.41 -3.18 15.11
CA VAL A 261 -1.51 -4.30 14.15
C VAL A 261 -2.30 -3.95 12.88
N GLY A 262 -2.87 -2.74 12.83
CA GLY A 262 -3.61 -2.22 11.68
C GLY A 262 -2.77 -1.33 10.78
N GLY A 263 -3.40 -0.82 9.73
CA GLY A 263 -2.83 0.18 8.83
C GLY A 263 -2.77 1.58 9.43
N SER A 264 -2.25 2.53 8.65
CA SER A 264 -2.04 3.91 9.07
C SER A 264 -3.32 4.76 9.18
N ILE A 265 -4.43 4.35 8.55
CA ILE A 265 -5.69 5.09 8.50
C ILE A 265 -6.80 4.21 9.06
N LEU A 266 -6.98 4.23 10.38
CA LEU A 266 -8.07 3.51 11.06
C LEU A 266 -9.36 4.33 11.14
N SER A 267 -9.27 5.63 10.88
CA SER A 267 -10.41 6.56 11.01
C SER A 267 -11.38 6.54 9.82
N HIS A 268 -11.02 5.87 8.72
CA HIS A 268 -11.86 5.76 7.53
C HIS A 268 -11.88 4.31 7.04
N ASP A 269 -13.04 3.71 7.03
CA ASP A 269 -13.24 2.32 6.61
C ASP A 269 -12.88 2.12 5.14
N HIS A 270 -11.95 1.21 4.88
CA HIS A 270 -11.41 0.97 3.55
C HIS A 270 -10.79 -0.43 3.43
N TYR A 271 -10.80 -0.95 2.23
CA TYR A 271 -10.16 -2.20 1.83
C TYR A 271 -9.10 -1.96 0.78
N GLN A 272 -8.11 -2.85 0.71
CA GLN A 272 -7.03 -2.82 -0.28
C GLN A 272 -7.06 -4.11 -1.09
N GLY A 273 -6.87 -4.00 -2.39
CA GLY A 273 -6.92 -5.15 -3.30
C GLY A 273 -6.02 -4.97 -4.51
N GLY A 274 -6.05 -5.96 -5.39
CA GLY A 274 -5.33 -5.97 -6.66
C GLY A 274 -5.48 -7.28 -7.40
N SER A 275 -4.91 -7.36 -8.60
CA SER A 275 -5.00 -8.56 -9.45
C SER A 275 -3.84 -9.53 -9.25
N LYS A 276 -2.79 -9.14 -8.53
CA LYS A 276 -1.62 -9.99 -8.31
C LYS A 276 -1.83 -10.94 -7.13
N VAL A 277 -1.59 -12.22 -7.35
CA VAL A 277 -1.48 -13.19 -6.26
C VAL A 277 -0.23 -12.89 -5.43
N LEU A 278 -0.40 -12.59 -4.16
CA LEU A 278 0.70 -12.32 -3.23
C LEU A 278 1.18 -13.61 -2.54
N PRO A 279 2.40 -13.64 -2.00
CA PRO A 279 3.03 -14.88 -1.51
C PRO A 279 2.19 -15.70 -0.52
N GLU A 280 1.55 -15.06 0.44
CA GLU A 280 0.70 -15.75 1.42
C GLU A 280 -0.45 -16.51 0.76
N MET A 281 -1.08 -15.93 -0.27
CA MET A 281 -2.22 -16.55 -0.97
C MET A 281 -1.83 -17.86 -1.66
N SER A 282 -0.56 -18.00 -2.06
CA SER A 282 0.01 -19.20 -2.68
C SER A 282 0.58 -20.19 -1.68
N ALA A 283 0.64 -19.83 -0.39
CA ALA A 283 1.19 -20.70 0.64
C ALA A 283 0.32 -21.96 0.81
N PRO A 284 0.94 -23.15 0.99
CA PRO A 284 0.19 -24.41 1.08
C PRO A 284 -0.53 -24.53 2.40
N SER A 285 -1.62 -25.29 2.42
CA SER A 285 -2.30 -25.69 3.64
C SER A 285 -1.53 -26.83 4.33
N LYS A 286 -1.21 -26.67 5.62
CA LYS A 286 -0.47 -27.70 6.39
C LYS A 286 -1.35 -28.60 7.24
N LYS A 287 -2.54 -28.16 7.63
CA LYS A 287 -3.45 -28.93 8.48
C LYS A 287 -4.90 -28.61 8.11
N PHE A 288 -5.73 -29.63 8.03
CA PHE A 288 -7.14 -29.53 7.68
C PHE A 288 -8.05 -29.83 8.84
N PHE A 289 -9.21 -29.18 8.86
CA PHE A 289 -10.23 -29.34 9.90
C PHE A 289 -11.61 -29.47 9.24
N THR A 290 -12.55 -30.06 9.98
CA THR A 290 -13.97 -30.14 9.62
C THR A 290 -14.82 -29.57 10.74
N HIS A 291 -15.90 -28.88 10.38
CA HIS A 291 -16.87 -28.36 11.35
C HIS A 291 -18.25 -28.93 11.05
N SER A 292 -18.89 -29.54 12.04
CA SER A 292 -20.15 -30.29 11.85
C SER A 292 -21.32 -29.47 11.29
N SER A 293 -21.31 -28.14 11.48
CA SER A 293 -22.33 -27.23 10.95
C SER A 293 -21.96 -26.62 9.61
N PHE A 294 -20.74 -26.84 9.08
CA PHE A 294 -20.20 -26.24 7.87
C PHE A 294 -19.40 -27.27 7.05
N GLU A 295 -20.02 -28.42 6.78
CA GLU A 295 -19.36 -29.59 6.16
C GLU A 295 -18.86 -29.31 4.74
N ASN A 296 -19.46 -28.33 4.04
CA ASN A 296 -19.07 -27.97 2.66
C ASN A 296 -17.97 -26.92 2.58
N VAL A 297 -17.50 -26.40 3.73
CA VAL A 297 -16.39 -25.43 3.76
C VAL A 297 -15.11 -26.16 4.15
N LYS A 298 -14.14 -26.16 3.26
CA LYS A 298 -12.80 -26.65 3.53
C LYS A 298 -12.07 -25.66 4.43
N VAL A 299 -11.57 -26.13 5.57
CA VAL A 299 -10.88 -25.31 6.56
C VAL A 299 -9.46 -25.81 6.73
N SER A 300 -8.50 -24.90 6.71
CA SER A 300 -7.09 -25.26 6.91
C SER A 300 -6.30 -24.18 7.63
N ILE A 301 -5.23 -24.60 8.32
CA ILE A 301 -4.13 -23.74 8.72
C ILE A 301 -3.15 -23.66 7.56
N VAL A 302 -2.78 -22.43 7.16
CA VAL A 302 -1.81 -22.20 6.09
C VAL A 302 -0.39 -22.29 6.64
N ASP A 303 0.52 -22.88 5.90
CA ASP A 303 1.95 -22.89 6.22
C ASP A 303 2.59 -21.57 5.79
N TRP A 304 2.39 -20.58 6.62
CA TRP A 304 2.83 -19.20 6.42
C TRP A 304 3.45 -18.63 7.70
N TYR A 305 4.16 -17.54 7.63
CA TYR A 305 4.82 -16.90 8.78
C TYR A 305 3.83 -16.40 9.84
N ASN A 306 2.70 -15.82 9.40
CA ASN A 306 1.62 -15.43 10.30
C ASN A 306 0.71 -16.62 10.62
N SER A 307 -0.12 -16.48 11.65
CA SER A 307 -1.16 -17.48 11.98
C SER A 307 -2.38 -17.26 11.09
N VAL A 308 -2.56 -18.10 10.09
CA VAL A 308 -3.60 -17.96 9.05
C VAL A 308 -4.53 -19.16 9.05
N ILE A 309 -5.84 -18.87 9.03
CA ILE A 309 -6.90 -19.85 8.78
C ILE A 309 -7.48 -19.55 7.40
N ARG A 310 -7.46 -20.54 6.51
CA ARG A 310 -8.05 -20.47 5.17
C ARG A 310 -9.36 -21.21 5.13
N LEU A 311 -10.40 -20.55 4.62
CA LEU A 311 -11.73 -21.08 4.37
C LEU A 311 -11.98 -21.08 2.87
N GLU A 312 -12.41 -22.24 2.32
CA GLU A 312 -12.71 -22.36 0.90
C GLU A 312 -14.06 -23.06 0.73
N GLY A 313 -14.95 -22.52 -0.10
CA GLY A 313 -16.26 -23.14 -0.35
C GLY A 313 -16.99 -22.53 -1.55
N LYS A 314 -17.95 -23.27 -2.10
CA LYS A 314 -18.80 -22.84 -3.22
C LYS A 314 -19.91 -21.90 -2.77
N ASP A 315 -20.43 -22.14 -1.57
CA ASP A 315 -21.53 -21.35 -1.01
C ASP A 315 -20.97 -20.16 -0.24
N ARG A 316 -21.18 -18.97 -0.79
CA ARG A 316 -20.82 -17.68 -0.21
C ARG A 316 -21.31 -17.56 1.23
N LYS A 317 -22.56 -17.97 1.49
CA LYS A 317 -23.20 -17.84 2.80
C LYS A 317 -22.51 -18.69 3.84
N GLU A 318 -22.24 -19.99 3.53
CA GLU A 318 -21.55 -20.89 4.46
C GLU A 318 -20.15 -20.39 4.79
N VAL A 319 -19.36 -19.94 3.80
CA VAL A 319 -18.01 -19.40 4.03
C VAL A 319 -18.06 -18.17 4.91
N LYS A 320 -18.98 -17.22 4.63
CA LYS A 320 -19.17 -16.00 5.43
C LYS A 320 -19.56 -16.31 6.88
N GLU A 321 -20.55 -17.17 7.08
CA GLU A 321 -21.05 -17.52 8.40
C GLU A 321 -19.96 -18.21 9.25
N LEU A 322 -19.15 -19.08 8.65
CA LEU A 322 -18.02 -19.70 9.32
C LEU A 322 -16.91 -18.68 9.65
N ALA A 323 -16.59 -17.78 8.72
CA ALA A 323 -15.63 -16.70 8.97
C ALA A 323 -16.08 -15.81 10.13
N ALA A 324 -17.36 -15.43 10.18
CA ALA A 324 -17.95 -14.65 11.26
C ALA A 324 -17.91 -15.41 12.59
N HIS A 325 -18.17 -16.73 12.59
CA HIS A 325 -18.06 -17.59 13.76
C HIS A 325 -16.61 -17.61 14.30
N ILE A 326 -15.62 -17.85 13.45
CA ILE A 326 -14.20 -17.86 13.84
C ILE A 326 -13.77 -16.48 14.37
N LEU A 327 -14.17 -15.37 13.72
CA LEU A 327 -13.90 -14.02 14.21
C LEU A 327 -14.45 -13.80 15.62
N LYS A 328 -15.69 -14.24 15.86
CA LYS A 328 -16.32 -14.15 17.18
C LYS A 328 -15.53 -14.95 18.22
N CYS A 329 -15.19 -16.21 17.91
CA CYS A 329 -14.37 -17.05 18.77
C CYS A 329 -13.02 -16.38 19.07
N TRP A 330 -12.35 -15.84 18.05
CA TRP A 330 -11.06 -15.18 18.21
C TRP A 330 -11.14 -13.96 19.13
N ARG A 331 -12.15 -13.12 18.98
CA ARG A 331 -12.35 -11.92 19.82
C ARG A 331 -12.56 -12.24 21.31
N GLU A 332 -12.98 -13.45 21.65
CA GLU A 332 -13.21 -13.89 23.01
C GLU A 332 -12.09 -14.80 23.54
N TYR A 333 -11.20 -15.30 22.67
CA TYR A 333 -10.20 -16.28 23.01
C TYR A 333 -9.01 -15.70 23.77
N SER A 334 -8.63 -16.39 24.85
CA SER A 334 -7.40 -16.11 25.61
C SER A 334 -6.67 -17.42 25.91
N ASP A 335 -5.35 -17.42 25.72
CA ASP A 335 -4.47 -18.52 26.11
C ASP A 335 -3.18 -17.96 26.74
N LYS A 336 -3.12 -18.02 28.07
CA LYS A 336 -1.98 -17.50 28.82
C LYS A 336 -0.67 -18.24 28.53
N ASN A 337 -0.74 -19.47 28.01
CA ASN A 337 0.46 -20.23 27.69
C ASN A 337 1.24 -19.62 26.51
N VAL A 338 0.57 -18.88 25.64
CA VAL A 338 1.17 -18.24 24.45
C VAL A 338 0.93 -16.75 24.43
N ASP A 339 0.78 -16.14 25.61
CA ASP A 339 0.62 -14.69 25.80
C ASP A 339 -0.57 -14.04 25.10
N ILE A 340 -1.56 -14.81 24.68
CA ILE A 340 -2.79 -14.30 24.07
C ILE A 340 -3.78 -13.90 25.16
N SER A 341 -4.24 -12.65 25.11
CA SER A 341 -5.35 -12.16 25.92
C SER A 341 -6.34 -11.43 25.01
N ALA A 342 -7.61 -11.81 25.08
CA ALA A 342 -8.66 -11.18 24.32
C ALA A 342 -8.88 -9.71 24.69
N LYS A 343 -8.69 -9.38 25.98
CA LYS A 343 -8.96 -8.05 26.54
C LYS A 343 -8.01 -7.76 27.71
N THR A 344 -7.70 -6.47 27.90
CA THR A 344 -7.18 -5.93 29.16
C THR A 344 -8.17 -4.91 29.68
N ARG A 345 -8.86 -5.23 30.79
CA ARG A 345 -10.05 -4.50 31.26
C ARG A 345 -11.14 -4.52 30.16
N ASN A 346 -11.47 -3.36 29.57
CA ASN A 346 -12.46 -3.25 28.49
C ASN A 346 -11.82 -3.06 27.11
N GLU A 347 -10.50 -3.00 27.01
CA GLU A 347 -9.77 -2.79 25.76
C GLU A 347 -9.57 -4.12 25.02
N PRO A 348 -10.12 -4.29 23.81
CA PRO A 348 -9.96 -5.50 23.02
C PRO A 348 -8.56 -5.57 22.41
N HIS A 349 -8.05 -6.81 22.24
CA HIS A 349 -6.74 -7.05 21.62
C HIS A 349 -6.79 -7.94 20.39
N ASN A 350 -7.77 -8.85 20.31
CA ASN A 350 -7.88 -9.77 19.19
C ASN A 350 -8.66 -9.17 18.04
N THR A 351 -8.10 -9.26 16.85
CA THR A 351 -8.71 -8.88 15.58
C THR A 351 -8.10 -9.74 14.46
N VAL A 352 -8.53 -9.52 13.22
CA VAL A 352 -8.02 -10.24 12.05
C VAL A 352 -7.61 -9.25 10.93
N THR A 353 -6.79 -9.73 10.01
CA THR A 353 -6.57 -9.13 8.70
C THR A 353 -7.16 -10.12 7.69
N PRO A 354 -8.40 -9.93 7.22
CA PRO A 354 -9.06 -10.85 6.30
C PRO A 354 -8.71 -10.50 4.85
N ILE A 355 -8.62 -11.54 4.00
CA ILE A 355 -8.39 -11.42 2.56
C ILE A 355 -9.39 -12.33 1.85
N ALA A 356 -10.16 -11.77 0.92
CA ALA A 356 -11.11 -12.52 0.10
C ALA A 356 -10.68 -12.55 -1.38
N ARG A 357 -10.90 -13.67 -2.04
CA ARG A 357 -10.66 -13.89 -3.48
C ARG A 357 -11.44 -15.08 -3.99
N PHE A 358 -11.45 -15.26 -5.28
CA PHE A 358 -11.74 -16.58 -5.89
C PHE A 358 -10.45 -17.40 -6.04
N ASN A 359 -10.57 -18.73 -5.97
CA ASN A 359 -9.51 -19.63 -6.41
C ASN A 359 -9.75 -20.08 -7.86
N ASP A 360 -8.84 -20.91 -8.40
CA ASP A 360 -8.91 -21.40 -9.78
C ASP A 360 -10.16 -22.24 -10.09
N GLU A 361 -10.85 -22.76 -9.06
CA GLU A 361 -12.11 -23.49 -9.16
C GLU A 361 -13.34 -22.59 -9.01
N ASN A 362 -13.17 -21.27 -8.95
CA ASN A 362 -14.19 -20.27 -8.65
C ASN A 362 -14.90 -20.49 -7.31
N HIS A 363 -14.19 -21.02 -6.31
CA HIS A 363 -14.68 -21.06 -4.94
C HIS A 363 -14.32 -19.75 -4.22
N TYR A 364 -15.21 -19.30 -3.32
CA TYR A 364 -14.92 -18.23 -2.38
C TYR A 364 -13.84 -18.68 -1.42
N VAL A 365 -12.82 -17.85 -1.26
CA VAL A 365 -11.73 -18.06 -0.31
C VAL A 365 -11.66 -16.86 0.62
N ILE A 366 -11.58 -17.12 1.92
CA ILE A 366 -11.18 -16.12 2.92
C ILE A 366 -9.95 -16.64 3.67
N ASP A 367 -8.86 -15.87 3.61
CA ASP A 367 -7.72 -16.06 4.50
C ASP A 367 -7.87 -15.12 5.69
N MET A 368 -7.91 -15.66 6.91
CA MET A 368 -8.05 -14.92 8.16
C MET A 368 -6.71 -14.90 8.87
N ILE A 369 -5.95 -13.82 8.75
CA ILE A 369 -4.70 -13.65 9.50
C ILE A 369 -5.04 -13.16 10.89
N LEU A 370 -4.78 -13.98 11.91
CA LEU A 370 -5.07 -13.66 13.29
C LEU A 370 -4.09 -12.61 13.82
N ARG A 371 -4.60 -11.57 14.49
CA ARG A 371 -3.81 -10.47 15.04
C ARG A 371 -4.15 -10.22 16.51
N ASN A 372 -3.15 -9.75 17.26
CA ASN A 372 -3.33 -9.31 18.65
C ASN A 372 -2.42 -8.11 18.93
N ASN A 373 -2.99 -7.01 19.45
CA ASN A 373 -2.27 -5.75 19.67
C ASN A 373 -1.84 -5.52 21.14
N ARG A 374 -1.89 -6.57 21.98
CA ARG A 374 -1.56 -6.42 23.40
C ARG A 374 -0.13 -5.95 23.60
N THR A 375 0.05 -4.99 24.50
CA THR A 375 1.34 -4.49 24.96
C THR A 375 1.58 -4.83 26.42
N ASP A 376 2.82 -4.84 26.86
CA ASP A 376 3.23 -4.85 28.25
C ASP A 376 4.47 -3.97 28.46
N LYS A 377 5.03 -3.96 29.67
CA LYS A 377 6.21 -3.15 29.99
C LYS A 377 7.47 -3.59 29.23
N ALA A 378 7.58 -4.87 28.92
CA ALA A 378 8.71 -5.41 28.16
C ALA A 378 8.53 -5.23 26.64
N HIS A 379 7.27 -5.12 26.19
CA HIS A 379 6.90 -5.02 24.78
C HIS A 379 6.00 -3.80 24.55
N PRO A 380 6.55 -2.57 24.64
CA PRO A 380 5.75 -1.33 24.53
C PRO A 380 5.17 -1.11 23.13
N PHE A 381 5.74 -1.75 22.10
CA PHE A 381 5.27 -1.71 20.71
C PHE A 381 4.30 -2.85 20.35
N GLY A 382 4.10 -3.80 21.26
CA GLY A 382 3.26 -4.99 21.05
C GLY A 382 4.02 -6.29 21.28
N ILE A 383 3.36 -7.29 21.87
CA ILE A 383 3.94 -8.64 22.09
C ILE A 383 4.12 -9.37 20.77
N PHE A 384 3.16 -9.14 19.84
CA PHE A 384 3.15 -9.70 18.48
C PHE A 384 3.54 -8.63 17.47
N HIS A 385 4.65 -7.92 17.73
CA HIS A 385 5.20 -6.85 16.93
C HIS A 385 6.71 -7.07 16.72
N PRO A 386 7.33 -6.56 15.65
CA PRO A 386 8.78 -6.62 15.48
C PRO A 386 9.54 -6.12 16.71
N THR A 387 10.57 -6.86 17.11
CA THR A 387 11.45 -6.51 18.22
C THR A 387 12.33 -5.30 17.87
N GLU A 388 12.84 -4.61 18.89
CA GLU A 388 13.59 -3.35 18.71
C GLU A 388 14.84 -3.50 17.80
N ASP A 389 15.48 -4.67 17.80
CA ASP A 389 16.62 -4.97 16.94
C ASP A 389 16.29 -4.99 15.44
N LEU A 390 14.99 -5.11 15.09
CA LEU A 390 14.48 -5.08 13.71
C LEU A 390 13.98 -3.69 13.27
N HIS A 391 13.89 -2.73 14.20
CA HIS A 391 13.35 -1.41 13.94
C HIS A 391 14.25 -0.55 13.01
N ASN A 392 15.52 -0.94 12.83
CA ASN A 392 16.39 -0.33 11.84
C ASN A 392 15.92 -0.59 10.41
N ILE A 393 15.22 -1.71 10.17
CA ILE A 393 14.64 -2.09 8.87
C ILE A 393 13.19 -1.62 8.79
N LYS A 394 12.34 -2.01 9.75
CA LYS A 394 10.93 -1.58 9.80
C LYS A 394 10.43 -1.46 11.24
N LYS A 395 10.06 -0.23 11.61
CA LYS A 395 9.53 0.10 12.94
C LYS A 395 8.02 0.18 12.98
N GLU A 396 7.38 0.49 11.85
CA GLU A 396 5.95 0.67 11.75
C GLU A 396 5.20 -0.65 11.93
N GLY A 397 3.92 -0.56 12.26
CA GLY A 397 3.03 -1.74 12.33
C GLY A 397 3.01 -2.53 11.02
N ILE A 398 2.87 -3.84 11.12
CA ILE A 398 2.80 -4.75 9.97
C ILE A 398 1.36 -4.80 9.50
N GLY A 399 1.10 -4.14 8.37
CA GLY A 399 -0.21 -4.09 7.71
C GLY A 399 -0.49 -5.30 6.83
N ILE A 400 -1.60 -5.22 6.06
CA ILE A 400 -2.02 -6.31 5.17
C ILE A 400 -0.95 -6.65 4.12
N ILE A 401 -0.26 -5.66 3.55
CA ILE A 401 0.69 -5.85 2.45
C ILE A 401 1.89 -6.68 2.92
N GLU A 402 2.49 -6.30 4.05
CA GLU A 402 3.58 -7.06 4.64
C GLU A 402 3.13 -8.44 5.12
N ALA A 403 1.94 -8.54 5.72
CA ALA A 403 1.39 -9.83 6.17
C ALA A 403 1.18 -10.80 4.99
N LEU A 404 0.90 -10.31 3.80
CA LEU A 404 0.82 -11.08 2.56
C LEU A 404 2.20 -11.38 1.92
N GLY A 405 3.30 -10.96 2.56
CA GLY A 405 4.66 -11.27 2.12
C GLY A 405 5.31 -10.24 1.20
N LEU A 406 4.76 -9.03 1.11
CA LEU A 406 5.36 -7.95 0.34
C LEU A 406 5.82 -6.81 1.26
N PHE A 407 7.13 -6.68 1.44
CA PHE A 407 7.73 -5.62 2.21
C PHE A 407 7.95 -4.36 1.39
N ILE A 408 7.42 -3.23 1.87
CA ILE A 408 7.69 -1.91 1.32
C ILE A 408 8.59 -1.18 2.30
N LEU A 409 9.87 -1.09 1.95
CA LEU A 409 10.91 -0.46 2.76
C LEU A 409 11.16 0.98 2.30
N PRO A 410 11.57 1.89 3.20
CA PRO A 410 11.76 3.30 2.87
C PRO A 410 12.94 3.52 1.94
N GLY A 411 12.85 4.52 1.06
CA GLY A 411 13.88 4.87 0.06
C GLY A 411 15.27 5.14 0.67
N ARG A 412 15.29 5.77 1.88
CA ARG A 412 16.56 6.02 2.60
C ARG A 412 17.40 4.76 2.83
N LEU A 413 16.77 3.58 2.93
CA LEU A 413 17.50 2.33 3.14
C LEU A 413 18.49 2.05 2.01
N SER A 414 18.24 2.53 0.79
CA SER A 414 19.21 2.39 -0.32
C SER A 414 20.55 3.10 -0.04
N SER A 415 20.49 4.37 0.40
CA SER A 415 21.68 5.14 0.76
C SER A 415 22.35 4.64 2.05
N GLU A 416 21.55 4.24 3.04
CA GLU A 416 22.02 3.66 4.30
C GLU A 416 22.74 2.32 4.06
N ALA A 417 22.19 1.44 3.23
CA ALA A 417 22.83 0.19 2.82
C ALA A 417 24.16 0.44 2.08
N HIS A 418 24.23 1.51 1.27
CA HIS A 418 25.50 1.90 0.64
C HIS A 418 26.55 2.31 1.67
N GLY A 419 26.19 3.16 2.64
CA GLY A 419 27.11 3.56 3.72
C GLY A 419 27.58 2.37 4.58
N ILE A 420 26.70 1.40 4.84
CA ILE A 420 27.10 0.16 5.54
C ILE A 420 28.12 -0.64 4.71
N ARG A 421 27.91 -0.78 3.40
CA ARG A 421 28.85 -1.45 2.49
C ARG A 421 30.22 -0.76 2.49
N ASP A 422 30.26 0.57 2.50
CA ASP A 422 31.53 1.33 2.56
C ASP A 422 32.31 1.05 3.84
N ILE A 423 31.60 0.81 4.97
CA ILE A 423 32.27 0.36 6.21
C ILE A 423 32.80 -1.07 6.07
N LEU A 424 32.00 -2.00 5.53
CA LEU A 424 32.38 -3.40 5.40
C LEU A 424 33.53 -3.63 4.37
N THR A 425 33.67 -2.74 3.39
CA THR A 425 34.78 -2.76 2.41
C THR A 425 36.00 -2.00 2.88
N GLY A 426 35.96 -1.33 4.04
CA GLY A 426 37.06 -0.52 4.58
C GLY A 426 37.24 0.84 3.89
N LYS A 427 36.33 1.26 2.98
CA LYS A 427 36.33 2.61 2.40
C LYS A 427 36.07 3.68 3.44
N THR A 428 35.18 3.37 4.39
CA THR A 428 34.88 4.18 5.55
C THR A 428 35.32 3.44 6.81
N PRO A 429 36.09 4.07 7.71
CA PRO A 429 36.52 3.41 8.96
C PRO A 429 35.33 3.04 9.84
N LEU A 430 35.38 1.87 10.48
CA LEU A 430 34.38 1.48 11.51
C LEU A 430 34.66 2.27 12.79
N ASP A 431 33.85 3.28 13.04
CA ASP A 431 33.93 4.12 14.24
C ASP A 431 32.59 4.09 15.00
N PHE A 432 32.50 3.26 16.03
CA PHE A 432 31.32 3.13 16.87
C PHE A 432 30.94 4.42 17.60
N LYS A 433 31.92 5.30 17.87
CA LYS A 433 31.63 6.59 18.51
C LYS A 433 30.90 7.51 17.54
N ALA A 434 31.33 7.58 16.29
CA ALA A 434 30.66 8.33 15.24
C ALA A 434 29.29 7.75 14.91
N LEU A 435 29.15 6.41 14.92
CA LEU A 435 27.88 5.71 14.69
C LEU A 435 26.87 5.90 15.85
N SER A 436 27.34 6.17 17.08
CA SER A 436 26.46 6.41 18.22
C SER A 436 25.89 7.83 18.27
N ASP A 437 26.30 8.73 17.37
CA ASP A 437 25.73 10.06 17.23
C ASP A 437 24.37 9.95 16.51
N GLU A 438 23.30 10.44 17.16
CA GLU A 438 21.92 10.39 16.59
C GLU A 438 21.80 11.16 15.27
N SER A 439 22.69 12.13 15.02
CA SER A 439 22.73 12.86 13.74
C SER A 439 23.33 12.02 12.60
N ASN A 440 24.02 10.92 12.90
CA ASN A 440 24.55 10.01 11.89
C ASN A 440 23.42 9.19 11.25
N PRO A 441 23.24 9.22 9.93
CA PRO A 441 22.19 8.44 9.25
C PRO A 441 22.23 6.94 9.52
N LEU A 442 23.42 6.41 9.87
CA LEU A 442 23.63 4.98 10.16
C LEU A 442 23.46 4.63 11.64
N SER A 443 23.18 5.60 12.53
CA SER A 443 23.11 5.36 13.98
C SER A 443 22.12 4.26 14.36
N LYS A 444 20.97 4.19 13.73
CA LYS A 444 19.97 3.13 13.95
C LYS A 444 20.42 1.74 13.48
N HIS A 445 21.44 1.66 12.63
CA HIS A 445 22.00 0.41 12.09
C HIS A 445 23.24 -0.09 12.85
N ILE A 446 23.58 0.53 13.98
CA ILE A 446 24.80 0.19 14.73
C ILE A 446 24.86 -1.31 15.11
N GLY A 447 23.73 -1.91 15.49
CA GLY A 447 23.63 -3.34 15.80
C GLY A 447 23.89 -4.22 14.57
N MET A 448 23.30 -3.89 13.43
CA MET A 448 23.54 -4.55 12.14
C MET A 448 25.02 -4.44 11.73
N ILE A 449 25.58 -3.24 11.79
CA ILE A 449 26.99 -2.99 11.42
C ILE A 449 27.92 -3.78 12.33
N ALA A 450 27.69 -3.76 13.65
CA ALA A 450 28.49 -4.50 14.61
C ALA A 450 28.45 -6.02 14.35
N GLN A 451 27.26 -6.57 14.09
CA GLN A 451 27.08 -7.99 13.77
C GLN A 451 27.84 -8.35 12.47
N LEU A 452 27.60 -7.61 11.38
CA LEU A 452 28.21 -7.91 10.08
C LEU A 452 29.74 -7.76 10.12
N ALA A 453 30.25 -6.74 10.81
CA ALA A 453 31.71 -6.55 10.97
C ALA A 453 32.33 -7.63 11.86
N ASN A 454 31.65 -8.10 12.90
CA ASN A 454 32.09 -9.22 13.72
C ASN A 454 32.15 -10.54 12.94
N ASP A 455 31.11 -10.80 12.15
CA ASP A 455 30.95 -12.10 11.47
C ASP A 455 31.81 -12.19 10.19
N PHE A 456 32.03 -11.08 9.49
CA PHE A 456 32.69 -11.07 8.16
C PHE A 456 33.86 -10.11 8.03
N GLY A 457 34.13 -9.26 9.02
CA GLY A 457 35.18 -8.25 8.98
C GLY A 457 34.83 -6.99 8.18
N THR A 458 35.89 -6.15 7.97
CA THR A 458 35.76 -4.85 7.26
C THR A 458 36.73 -4.75 6.07
N SER A 459 36.99 -5.86 5.40
CA SER A 459 37.89 -5.94 4.23
C SER A 459 37.23 -6.75 3.10
N LEU A 460 35.90 -6.71 3.03
CA LEU A 460 35.12 -7.42 2.01
C LEU A 460 35.26 -6.75 0.64
N THR A 461 35.06 -7.52 -0.41
CA THR A 461 34.83 -6.97 -1.75
C THR A 461 33.47 -6.28 -1.79
N GLU A 462 33.24 -5.43 -2.79
CA GLU A 462 31.94 -4.75 -3.00
C GLU A 462 30.78 -5.75 -3.14
N GLU A 463 31.01 -6.85 -3.86
CA GLU A 463 30.00 -7.89 -4.08
C GLU A 463 29.67 -8.65 -2.80
N GLU A 464 30.71 -9.03 -2.02
CA GLU A 464 30.51 -9.68 -0.73
C GLU A 464 29.77 -8.77 0.25
N ALA A 465 30.19 -7.51 0.38
CA ALA A 465 29.52 -6.54 1.25
C ALA A 465 28.05 -6.32 0.84
N ALA A 466 27.76 -6.19 -0.47
CA ALA A 466 26.40 -6.06 -0.98
C ALA A 466 25.55 -7.29 -0.64
N THR A 467 26.10 -8.49 -0.81
CA THR A 467 25.43 -9.75 -0.48
C THR A 467 25.09 -9.82 1.01
N ARG A 468 26.06 -9.53 1.92
CA ARG A 468 25.85 -9.60 3.36
C ARG A 468 24.81 -8.60 3.87
N VAL A 469 24.83 -7.38 3.33
CA VAL A 469 23.80 -6.37 3.66
C VAL A 469 22.42 -6.81 3.19
N THR A 470 22.31 -7.35 1.98
CA THR A 470 21.05 -7.86 1.43
C THR A 470 20.55 -9.06 2.23
N ASP A 471 21.40 -10.02 2.58
CA ASP A 471 21.05 -11.19 3.39
C ASP A 471 20.51 -10.78 4.77
N TYR A 472 21.13 -9.77 5.41
CA TYR A 472 20.62 -9.22 6.68
C TYR A 472 19.22 -8.63 6.53
N ILE A 473 18.97 -7.84 5.47
CA ILE A 473 17.65 -7.26 5.20
C ILE A 473 16.61 -8.36 4.96
N ASN A 474 16.98 -9.41 4.21
CA ASN A 474 16.12 -10.55 3.93
C ASN A 474 15.74 -11.29 5.21
N ASP A 475 16.73 -11.61 6.06
CA ASP A 475 16.51 -12.26 7.35
C ASP A 475 15.63 -11.39 8.28
N ALA A 476 15.91 -10.09 8.34
CA ALA A 476 15.11 -9.17 9.15
C ALA A 476 13.65 -9.15 8.71
N CYS A 477 13.35 -9.15 7.41
CA CYS A 477 11.97 -9.20 6.91
C CYS A 477 11.25 -10.51 7.30
N VAL A 478 11.92 -11.65 7.22
CA VAL A 478 11.40 -12.94 7.68
C VAL A 478 11.10 -12.91 9.18
N ARG A 479 12.06 -12.48 9.99
CA ARG A 479 11.92 -12.37 11.45
C ARG A 479 10.79 -11.40 11.84
N ILE A 480 10.58 -10.32 11.08
CA ILE A 480 9.47 -9.39 11.27
C ILE A 480 8.13 -10.12 11.14
N LEU A 481 7.94 -10.95 10.10
CA LEU A 481 6.71 -11.74 9.95
C LEU A 481 6.53 -12.75 11.10
N ASP A 482 7.57 -13.49 11.47
CA ASP A 482 7.55 -14.44 12.57
C ASP A 482 7.19 -13.76 13.92
N CYS A 483 7.67 -12.52 14.14
CA CYS A 483 7.30 -11.74 15.32
C CYS A 483 5.80 -11.49 15.40
N THR A 484 5.11 -11.32 14.27
CA THR A 484 3.68 -11.00 14.22
C THR A 484 2.76 -12.22 14.32
N ALA A 485 3.27 -13.45 14.23
CA ALA A 485 2.52 -14.68 14.45
C ALA A 485 2.00 -14.76 15.90
N VAL A 486 0.69 -14.92 16.07
CA VAL A 486 0.08 -15.07 17.41
C VAL A 486 0.26 -16.49 17.94
N PHE A 487 0.31 -17.49 17.07
CA PHE A 487 0.74 -18.86 17.35
C PHE A 487 2.09 -19.07 16.68
N LYS A 488 3.16 -19.21 17.50
CA LYS A 488 4.53 -19.37 17.01
C LYS A 488 4.73 -20.73 16.33
N HIS A 489 5.77 -20.82 15.49
CA HIS A 489 6.10 -22.02 14.74
C HIS A 489 6.98 -22.99 15.55
N ASP A 490 6.60 -23.22 16.78
CA ASP A 490 7.16 -24.21 17.67
C ASP A 490 6.05 -25.15 18.18
N GLU A 491 6.42 -26.22 18.85
CA GLU A 491 5.47 -27.22 19.37
C GLU A 491 4.39 -26.59 20.28
N LYS A 492 4.78 -25.61 21.10
CA LYS A 492 3.89 -24.89 21.99
C LYS A 492 2.86 -24.05 21.24
N GLY A 493 3.30 -23.33 20.22
CA GLY A 493 2.43 -22.52 19.36
C GLY A 493 1.50 -23.38 18.50
N GLU A 494 1.97 -24.48 17.95
CA GLU A 494 1.14 -25.42 17.18
C GLU A 494 0.04 -26.06 18.05
N GLN A 495 0.38 -26.52 19.27
CA GLN A 495 -0.60 -27.01 20.22
C GLN A 495 -1.61 -25.93 20.66
N ALA A 496 -1.17 -24.68 20.78
CA ALA A 496 -2.06 -23.56 21.10
C ALA A 496 -3.01 -23.25 19.94
N PHE A 497 -2.55 -23.35 18.70
CA PHE A 497 -3.42 -23.18 17.53
C PHE A 497 -4.48 -24.29 17.47
N ASP A 498 -4.11 -25.53 17.75
CA ASP A 498 -5.07 -26.63 17.84
C ASP A 498 -6.11 -26.40 18.94
N ARG A 499 -5.70 -25.87 20.11
CA ARG A 499 -6.65 -25.51 21.17
C ARG A 499 -7.63 -24.42 20.72
N PHE A 500 -7.15 -23.44 19.96
CA PHE A 500 -8.03 -22.43 19.40
C PHE A 500 -9.01 -23.02 18.38
N MET A 501 -8.56 -23.89 17.48
CA MET A 501 -9.45 -24.56 16.53
C MET A 501 -10.51 -25.40 17.27
N THR A 502 -10.10 -26.13 18.29
CA THR A 502 -11.04 -26.87 19.15
C THR A 502 -12.04 -25.95 19.87
N TYR A 503 -11.59 -24.76 20.33
CA TYR A 503 -12.48 -23.76 20.93
C TYR A 503 -13.52 -23.24 19.93
N CYS A 504 -13.17 -23.17 18.63
CA CYS A 504 -14.08 -22.83 17.55
C CYS A 504 -15.05 -23.97 17.15
N GLY A 505 -14.90 -25.19 17.70
CA GLY A 505 -15.75 -26.34 17.40
C GLY A 505 -15.24 -27.29 16.32
N PHE A 506 -13.94 -27.18 15.96
CA PHE A 506 -13.26 -28.10 15.03
C PHE A 506 -12.65 -29.31 15.71
#